data_27f75bf43d73b5d42a8f5b474695caab
#
_entry.id   27f75bf43d73b5d42a8f5b474695caab
#
_cell.length_a   1.000
_cell.length_b   1.000
_cell.length_c   1.000
_cell.angle_alpha   90.00
_cell.angle_beta   90.00
_cell.angle_gamma   90.00
#
_symmetry.space_group_name_H-M   'P 1'
#
loop_
_entity.id
_entity.type
_entity.pdbx_description
1 polymer ?
#
loop_
_entity_poly.entity_id
_entity_poly.type
_entity_poly.pdbx_seq_one_letter_code
_entity_poly.pdbx_strand_id
1 'polypeptide(L)'
;GMLAPRLEEVHACAALLQQAPAEGSTAVPAAKWFTLAQNGDFLLLHAHASPVLPGNALRQQLWGTVRGAVLTSATLTSCGNFEFFLRESGLWGDEAVTTLEVASPFDYAAQGTLVLSETHADPKNADAFNAEMVDALLEDLTRVRAGALVLFTSREQMRRAVDALATDMRPRVLVQNQLPRPQLLARHRERVAAGEPSIIFGMQSFGEGLDLPGALCESVFITKLPFAPPDDPVAEARAEWLRSSGRDPFSELVVPATALRLAQWAGRAIRSEEDQAHVYCYDKRLGRTSYGQRLLAGLPPFSQQRRAPA
;
A
#
# COMPACT_ATOMS: atom_id res chain seq x y z
N GLY A 1 -38.09 2.86 -2.40
CA GLY A 1 -36.86 3.60 -2.70
C GLY A 1 -35.60 2.79 -2.90
N MET A 2 -35.48 1.49 -2.48
CA MET A 2 -34.21 0.72 -2.61
C MET A 2 -34.10 -0.19 -3.84
N LEU A 3 -35.16 -0.35 -4.64
CA LEU A 3 -35.13 -1.24 -5.82
C LEU A 3 -34.51 -0.57 -7.07
N ALA A 4 -34.75 0.71 -7.30
CA ALA A 4 -34.23 1.39 -8.48
C ALA A 4 -32.68 1.41 -8.55
N PRO A 5 -31.93 1.78 -7.51
CA PRO A 5 -30.47 1.74 -7.54
C PRO A 5 -29.93 0.33 -7.81
N ARG A 6 -30.55 -0.72 -7.25
CA ARG A 6 -30.12 -2.11 -7.48
C ARG A 6 -30.37 -2.55 -8.92
N LEU A 7 -31.45 -2.12 -9.53
CA LEU A 7 -31.74 -2.41 -10.94
C LEU A 7 -30.77 -1.67 -11.87
N GLU A 8 -30.40 -0.44 -11.52
CA GLU A 8 -29.40 0.33 -12.25
C GLU A 8 -28.01 -0.33 -12.18
N GLU A 9 -27.62 -0.84 -11.00
CA GLU A 9 -26.36 -1.59 -10.84
C GLU A 9 -26.35 -2.89 -11.67
N VAL A 10 -27.46 -3.64 -11.64
CA VAL A 10 -27.60 -4.87 -12.44
C VAL A 10 -27.55 -4.54 -13.94
N HIS A 11 -28.24 -3.49 -14.37
CA HIS A 11 -28.23 -3.05 -15.76
C HIS A 11 -26.81 -2.61 -16.20
N ALA A 12 -26.13 -1.80 -15.39
CA ALA A 12 -24.78 -1.36 -15.68
C ALA A 12 -23.79 -2.54 -15.77
N CYS A 13 -23.87 -3.48 -14.83
CA CYS A 13 -23.06 -4.69 -14.87
C CYS A 13 -23.36 -5.54 -16.12
N ALA A 14 -24.63 -5.75 -16.46
CA ALA A 14 -25.03 -6.50 -17.65
C ALA A 14 -24.54 -5.82 -18.95
N ALA A 15 -24.64 -4.50 -19.04
CA ALA A 15 -24.13 -3.74 -20.17
C ALA A 15 -22.62 -3.89 -20.34
N LEU A 16 -21.84 -3.83 -19.24
CA LEU A 16 -20.39 -4.07 -19.27
C LEU A 16 -20.06 -5.51 -19.65
N LEU A 17 -20.81 -6.51 -19.15
CA LEU A 17 -20.60 -7.91 -19.51
C LEU A 17 -20.84 -8.18 -21.02
N GLN A 18 -21.78 -7.47 -21.64
CA GLN A 18 -22.09 -7.59 -23.06
C GLN A 18 -21.08 -6.89 -23.98
N GLN A 19 -20.29 -5.94 -23.47
CA GLN A 19 -19.28 -5.27 -24.28
C GLN A 19 -18.24 -6.29 -24.78
N ALA A 20 -18.17 -6.47 -26.11
CA ALA A 20 -17.10 -7.21 -26.75
C ALA A 20 -16.21 -6.20 -27.47
N PRO A 21 -14.90 -6.11 -27.18
CA PRO A 21 -14.02 -5.31 -27.98
C PRO A 21 -13.96 -5.90 -29.39
N ALA A 22 -14.07 -5.06 -30.42
CA ALA A 22 -13.85 -5.51 -31.80
C ALA A 22 -12.38 -5.96 -31.95
N GLU A 23 -12.11 -6.97 -32.77
CA GLU A 23 -10.76 -7.40 -33.07
C GLU A 23 -9.92 -6.21 -33.56
N GLY A 24 -8.75 -6.00 -32.96
CA GLY A 24 -7.86 -4.87 -33.26
C GLY A 24 -8.30 -3.53 -32.66
N SER A 25 -9.34 -3.49 -31.83
CA SER A 25 -9.76 -2.28 -31.15
C SER A 25 -8.77 -1.85 -30.08
N THR A 26 -8.37 -0.57 -30.09
CA THR A 26 -7.61 0.08 -29.01
C THR A 26 -8.53 0.62 -27.90
N ALA A 27 -9.85 0.36 -27.98
CA ALA A 27 -10.79 0.79 -26.97
C ALA A 27 -10.43 0.16 -25.61
N VAL A 28 -10.66 0.93 -24.56
CA VAL A 28 -10.44 0.47 -23.19
C VAL A 28 -11.45 -0.63 -22.85
N PRO A 29 -11.00 -1.85 -22.51
CA PRO A 29 -11.92 -2.94 -22.19
C PRO A 29 -12.58 -2.75 -20.83
N ALA A 30 -13.61 -3.55 -20.54
CA ALA A 30 -14.09 -3.80 -19.19
C ALA A 30 -13.44 -5.09 -18.65
N ALA A 31 -13.03 -5.08 -17.40
CA ALA A 31 -12.66 -6.29 -16.68
C ALA A 31 -13.92 -7.12 -16.42
N LYS A 32 -13.88 -8.43 -16.65
CA LYS A 32 -15.00 -9.34 -16.46
C LYS A 32 -14.51 -10.62 -15.80
N TRP A 33 -15.17 -11.03 -14.73
CA TRP A 33 -14.79 -12.26 -14.04
C TRP A 33 -15.99 -12.89 -13.34
N PHE A 34 -15.82 -14.13 -12.94
CA PHE A 34 -16.82 -14.87 -12.18
C PHE A 34 -16.23 -15.35 -10.86
N THR A 35 -17.05 -15.32 -9.82
CA THR A 35 -16.71 -15.93 -8.53
C THR A 35 -17.75 -16.95 -8.14
N LEU A 36 -17.30 -18.04 -7.51
CA LEU A 36 -18.16 -19.06 -6.91
C LEU A 36 -18.15 -18.85 -5.40
N ALA A 37 -19.31 -18.72 -4.81
CA ALA A 37 -19.50 -18.68 -3.38
C ALA A 37 -20.36 -19.86 -2.93
N GLN A 38 -19.96 -20.54 -1.85
CA GLN A 38 -20.79 -21.58 -1.23
C GLN A 38 -21.65 -20.94 -0.14
N ASN A 39 -22.95 -21.17 -0.22
CA ASN A 39 -23.90 -20.72 0.79
C ASN A 39 -24.76 -21.94 1.22
N GLY A 40 -24.34 -22.59 2.29
CA GLY A 40 -24.89 -23.90 2.68
C GLY A 40 -24.64 -24.95 1.60
N ASP A 41 -25.69 -25.60 1.13
CA ASP A 41 -25.62 -26.61 0.06
C ASP A 41 -25.69 -26.02 -1.36
N PHE A 42 -25.81 -24.72 -1.50
CA PHE A 42 -25.92 -24.05 -2.80
C PHE A 42 -24.61 -23.43 -3.24
N LEU A 43 -24.27 -23.59 -4.52
CA LEU A 43 -23.22 -22.84 -5.20
C LEU A 43 -23.85 -21.63 -5.88
N LEU A 44 -23.37 -20.45 -5.50
CA LEU A 44 -23.76 -19.18 -6.11
C LEU A 44 -22.67 -18.73 -7.07
N LEU A 45 -23.04 -18.52 -8.33
CA LEU A 45 -22.18 -17.92 -9.34
C LEU A 45 -22.44 -16.42 -9.38
N HIS A 46 -21.42 -15.63 -9.10
CA HIS A 46 -21.47 -14.19 -9.26
C HIS A 46 -20.72 -13.77 -10.52
N ALA A 47 -21.38 -12.99 -11.37
CA ALA A 47 -20.76 -12.34 -12.51
C ALA A 47 -20.41 -10.89 -12.15
N HIS A 48 -19.19 -10.50 -12.45
CA HIS A 48 -18.65 -9.17 -12.14
C HIS A 48 -18.20 -8.50 -13.43
N ALA A 49 -18.40 -7.18 -13.52
CA ALA A 49 -17.81 -6.35 -14.55
C ALA A 49 -17.41 -4.99 -13.96
N SER A 50 -16.27 -4.48 -14.40
CA SER A 50 -15.76 -3.18 -13.95
C SER A 50 -15.00 -2.47 -15.08
N PRO A 51 -15.16 -1.14 -15.23
CA PRO A 51 -14.25 -0.37 -16.07
C PRO A 51 -12.82 -0.53 -15.58
N VAL A 52 -11.85 -0.69 -16.50
CA VAL A 52 -10.42 -0.77 -16.12
C VAL A 52 -9.77 0.60 -15.96
N LEU A 53 -10.39 1.68 -16.45
CA LEU A 53 -9.96 3.06 -16.27
C LEU A 53 -11.04 3.86 -15.53
N PRO A 54 -10.91 4.07 -14.22
CA PRO A 54 -11.89 4.81 -13.43
C PRO A 54 -12.00 6.28 -13.88
N GLY A 55 -10.91 6.87 -14.36
CA GLY A 55 -10.86 8.25 -14.84
C GLY A 55 -11.84 8.56 -15.96
N ASN A 56 -12.14 7.60 -16.84
CA ASN A 56 -13.10 7.79 -17.91
C ASN A 56 -14.54 7.95 -17.36
N ALA A 57 -14.90 7.13 -16.38
CA ALA A 57 -16.19 7.23 -15.71
C ALA A 57 -16.30 8.53 -14.91
N LEU A 58 -15.24 8.92 -14.19
CA LEU A 58 -15.19 10.17 -13.44
C LEU A 58 -15.30 11.38 -14.37
N ARG A 59 -14.66 11.38 -15.53
CA ARG A 59 -14.76 12.45 -16.52
C ARG A 59 -16.19 12.65 -17.01
N GLN A 60 -16.88 11.54 -17.30
CA GLN A 60 -18.25 11.59 -17.81
C GLN A 60 -19.30 11.91 -16.75
N GLN A 61 -19.16 11.36 -15.55
CA GLN A 61 -20.21 11.40 -14.53
C GLN A 61 -20.00 12.48 -13.47
N LEU A 62 -18.75 12.90 -13.22
CA LEU A 62 -18.43 13.84 -12.16
C LEU A 62 -17.88 15.16 -12.71
N TRP A 63 -16.76 15.13 -13.42
CA TRP A 63 -16.06 16.38 -13.78
C TRP A 63 -16.86 17.26 -14.73
N GLY A 64 -17.69 16.68 -15.60
CA GLY A 64 -18.63 17.40 -16.46
C GLY A 64 -19.79 18.08 -15.74
N THR A 65 -20.05 17.74 -14.48
CA THR A 65 -21.20 18.24 -13.71
C THR A 65 -20.84 19.24 -12.63
N VAL A 66 -19.58 19.28 -12.19
CA VAL A 66 -19.13 20.18 -11.14
C VAL A 66 -18.59 21.49 -11.73
N ARG A 67 -18.84 22.62 -11.04
CA ARG A 67 -18.34 23.92 -11.45
C ARG A 67 -16.89 24.17 -11.03
N GLY A 68 -16.44 23.48 -10.00
CA GLY A 68 -15.08 23.53 -9.48
C GLY A 68 -14.89 22.46 -8.44
N ALA A 69 -13.68 21.96 -8.33
CA ALA A 69 -13.31 20.92 -7.37
C ALA A 69 -11.91 21.18 -6.80
N VAL A 70 -11.74 20.90 -5.53
CA VAL A 70 -10.43 20.88 -4.86
C VAL A 70 -10.24 19.49 -4.29
N LEU A 71 -9.15 18.84 -4.72
CA LEU A 71 -8.75 17.52 -4.22
C LEU A 71 -7.48 17.69 -3.40
N THR A 72 -7.51 17.24 -2.16
CA THR A 72 -6.40 17.38 -1.23
C THR A 72 -6.12 16.07 -0.50
N SER A 73 -4.85 15.72 -0.39
CA SER A 73 -4.37 14.60 0.40
C SER A 73 -2.87 14.72 0.61
N ALA A 74 -2.36 14.05 1.62
CA ALA A 74 -0.91 13.92 1.83
C ALA A 74 -0.23 13.00 0.80
N THR A 75 -1.00 12.22 0.01
CA THR A 75 -0.50 11.19 -0.92
C THR A 75 -1.16 11.28 -2.29
N LEU A 76 -1.26 12.47 -2.88
CA LEU A 76 -1.69 12.64 -4.28
C LEU A 76 -0.53 12.41 -5.26
N THR A 77 0.70 12.65 -4.83
CA THR A 77 1.89 12.39 -5.64
C THR A 77 2.32 10.92 -5.54
N SER A 78 2.79 10.38 -6.65
CA SER A 78 3.38 9.06 -6.74
C SER A 78 4.70 9.14 -7.49
N CYS A 79 5.75 8.51 -7.01
CA CYS A 79 7.08 8.62 -7.62
C CYS A 79 7.55 10.08 -7.80
N GLY A 80 7.13 10.99 -6.89
CA GLY A 80 7.50 12.41 -6.92
C GLY A 80 6.72 13.26 -7.90
N ASN A 81 5.58 12.82 -8.44
CA ASN A 81 4.74 13.62 -9.35
C ASN A 81 3.25 13.24 -9.27
N PHE A 82 2.39 14.07 -9.91
CA PHE A 82 0.93 13.91 -9.91
C PHE A 82 0.41 13.04 -11.08
N GLU A 83 1.26 12.60 -11.98
CA GLU A 83 0.82 11.94 -13.23
C GLU A 83 -0.12 10.76 -12.99
N PHE A 84 0.25 9.86 -12.07
CA PHE A 84 -0.55 8.69 -11.77
C PHE A 84 -1.94 9.08 -11.25
N PHE A 85 -2.01 10.01 -10.30
CA PHE A 85 -3.27 10.50 -9.76
C PHE A 85 -4.15 11.16 -10.85
N LEU A 86 -3.57 12.02 -11.68
CA LEU A 86 -4.31 12.70 -12.76
C LEU A 86 -4.86 11.73 -13.79
N ARG A 87 -4.12 10.67 -14.11
CA ARG A 87 -4.60 9.60 -15.01
C ARG A 87 -5.74 8.79 -14.36
N GLU A 88 -5.59 8.39 -13.11
CA GLU A 88 -6.60 7.63 -12.38
C GLU A 88 -7.90 8.43 -12.17
N SER A 89 -7.79 9.71 -11.91
CA SER A 89 -8.94 10.61 -11.73
C SER A 89 -9.56 11.11 -13.03
N GLY A 90 -8.94 10.84 -14.20
CA GLY A 90 -9.42 11.33 -15.50
C GLY A 90 -9.14 12.80 -15.75
N LEU A 91 -8.22 13.39 -15.02
CA LEU A 91 -7.86 14.82 -15.12
C LEU A 91 -6.57 15.05 -15.91
N TRP A 92 -5.93 13.99 -16.38
CA TRP A 92 -4.70 14.10 -17.18
C TRP A 92 -4.94 14.80 -18.52
N GLY A 93 -4.13 15.82 -18.79
CA GLY A 93 -4.21 16.60 -20.03
C GLY A 93 -5.35 17.63 -20.07
N ASP A 94 -6.01 17.89 -18.95
CA ASP A 94 -7.01 18.94 -18.83
C ASP A 94 -6.33 20.26 -18.46
N GLU A 95 -6.41 21.27 -19.31
CA GLU A 95 -5.77 22.58 -19.12
C GLU A 95 -6.35 23.39 -17.96
N ALA A 96 -7.55 23.06 -17.49
CA ALA A 96 -8.19 23.71 -16.34
C ALA A 96 -7.65 23.17 -15.01
N VAL A 97 -6.87 22.09 -15.03
CA VAL A 97 -6.34 21.47 -13.82
C VAL A 97 -5.01 22.09 -13.40
N THR A 98 -4.96 22.55 -12.17
CA THR A 98 -3.75 23.06 -11.53
C THR A 98 -3.33 22.12 -10.40
N THR A 99 -2.06 21.78 -10.33
CA THR A 99 -1.48 20.99 -9.23
C THR A 99 -0.63 21.89 -8.34
N LEU A 100 -0.72 21.66 -7.03
CA LEU A 100 0.07 22.37 -6.03
C LEU A 100 0.62 21.37 -5.02
N GLU A 101 1.92 21.40 -4.81
CA GLU A 101 2.59 20.70 -3.72
C GLU A 101 3.04 21.70 -2.68
N VAL A 102 2.56 21.53 -1.45
CA VAL A 102 2.96 22.36 -0.30
C VAL A 102 4.05 21.62 0.46
N ALA A 103 5.15 22.29 0.73
CA ALA A 103 6.23 21.72 1.52
C ALA A 103 5.73 21.28 2.90
N SER A 104 6.20 20.13 3.35
CA SER A 104 5.92 19.66 4.70
C SER A 104 6.55 20.61 5.74
N PRO A 105 5.90 20.86 6.87
CA PRO A 105 6.52 21.58 7.99
C PRO A 105 7.61 20.76 8.70
N PHE A 106 7.66 19.45 8.46
CA PHE A 106 8.58 18.54 9.14
C PHE A 106 9.95 18.53 8.47
N ASP A 107 11.03 18.60 9.27
CA ASP A 107 12.39 18.36 8.81
C ASP A 107 12.68 16.85 8.81
N TYR A 108 12.19 16.17 7.79
CA TYR A 108 12.35 14.72 7.66
C TYR A 108 13.80 14.26 7.68
N ALA A 109 14.75 15.09 7.21
CA ALA A 109 16.16 14.72 7.19
C ALA A 109 16.77 14.71 8.59
N ALA A 110 16.32 15.60 9.47
CA ALA A 110 16.74 15.66 10.87
C ALA A 110 15.94 14.70 11.77
N GLN A 111 14.65 14.53 11.48
CA GLN A 111 13.72 13.77 12.31
C GLN A 111 13.66 12.28 11.97
N GLY A 112 14.01 11.89 10.75
CA GLY A 112 13.81 10.52 10.29
C GLY A 112 14.98 9.90 9.56
N THR A 113 15.21 8.62 9.82
CA THR A 113 16.20 7.82 9.11
C THR A 113 15.53 6.66 8.38
N LEU A 114 15.73 6.57 7.06
CA LEU A 114 15.36 5.40 6.26
C LEU A 114 16.53 4.43 6.21
N VAL A 115 16.39 3.30 6.86
CA VAL A 115 17.38 2.22 6.87
C VAL A 115 17.04 1.22 5.76
N LEU A 116 17.88 1.19 4.73
CA LEU A 116 17.82 0.20 3.66
C LEU A 116 18.60 -1.04 4.08
N SER A 117 17.93 -2.01 4.66
CA SER A 117 18.54 -3.26 5.10
C SER A 117 18.57 -4.25 3.94
N GLU A 118 19.76 -4.63 3.51
CA GLU A 118 19.94 -5.52 2.37
C GLU A 118 19.92 -6.99 2.82
N THR A 119 19.37 -7.86 1.99
CA THR A 119 19.42 -9.33 2.13
C THR A 119 20.30 -9.91 1.05
N HIS A 120 20.96 -11.05 1.30
CA HIS A 120 21.64 -11.83 0.25
C HIS A 120 20.62 -12.42 -0.71
N ALA A 121 19.55 -13.00 -0.17
CA ALA A 121 18.49 -13.63 -0.96
C ALA A 121 17.75 -12.63 -1.84
N ASP A 122 17.34 -13.08 -3.03
CA ASP A 122 16.45 -12.32 -3.89
C ASP A 122 15.03 -12.38 -3.32
N PRO A 123 14.32 -11.25 -3.18
CA PRO A 123 12.92 -11.23 -2.76
C PRO A 123 11.95 -12.07 -3.62
N LYS A 124 12.38 -12.52 -4.80
CA LYS A 124 11.64 -13.49 -5.64
C LYS A 124 11.74 -14.91 -5.08
N ASN A 125 12.84 -15.26 -4.42
CA ASN A 125 12.97 -16.51 -3.68
C ASN A 125 12.36 -16.32 -2.28
N ALA A 126 11.06 -16.60 -2.17
CA ALA A 126 10.28 -16.27 -0.98
C ALA A 126 10.83 -16.92 0.30
N ASP A 127 11.27 -18.19 0.23
CA ASP A 127 11.70 -18.93 1.42
C ASP A 127 13.03 -18.39 1.97
N ALA A 128 14.04 -18.27 1.12
CA ALA A 128 15.36 -17.76 1.53
C ALA A 128 15.25 -16.28 1.98
N PHE A 129 14.51 -15.46 1.23
CA PHE A 129 14.29 -14.06 1.59
C PHE A 129 13.56 -13.93 2.94
N ASN A 130 12.49 -14.70 3.16
CA ASN A 130 11.74 -14.63 4.40
C ASN A 130 12.58 -15.05 5.61
N ALA A 131 13.47 -16.06 5.48
CA ALA A 131 14.37 -16.46 6.54
C ALA A 131 15.32 -15.31 6.93
N GLU A 132 16.10 -14.79 5.98
CA GLU A 132 17.04 -13.68 6.24
C GLU A 132 16.32 -12.41 6.75
N MET A 133 15.16 -12.07 6.18
CA MET A 133 14.38 -10.92 6.58
C MET A 133 13.88 -11.06 8.01
N VAL A 134 13.39 -12.24 8.39
CA VAL A 134 12.92 -12.49 9.77
C VAL A 134 14.07 -12.36 10.76
N ASP A 135 15.24 -12.95 10.48
CA ASP A 135 16.41 -12.86 11.34
C ASP A 135 16.84 -11.40 11.55
N ALA A 136 16.96 -10.64 10.46
CA ALA A 136 17.30 -9.21 10.51
C ALA A 136 16.25 -8.36 11.25
N LEU A 137 14.95 -8.65 11.02
CA LEU A 137 13.85 -8.00 11.72
C LEU A 137 13.93 -8.25 13.23
N LEU A 138 14.08 -9.51 13.63
CA LEU A 138 14.12 -9.87 15.06
C LEU A 138 15.31 -9.24 15.78
N GLU A 139 16.46 -9.15 15.13
CA GLU A 139 17.61 -8.40 15.67
C GLU A 139 17.26 -6.92 15.90
N ASP A 140 16.64 -6.26 14.90
CA ASP A 140 16.26 -4.86 15.01
C ASP A 140 15.18 -4.60 16.06
N LEU A 141 14.24 -5.53 16.24
CA LEU A 141 13.20 -5.42 17.27
C LEU A 141 13.77 -5.40 18.69
N THR A 142 14.95 -5.94 18.92
CA THR A 142 15.63 -5.84 20.25
C THR A 142 16.00 -4.40 20.62
N ARG A 143 16.13 -3.52 19.64
CA ARG A 143 16.49 -2.10 19.80
C ARG A 143 15.29 -1.19 20.05
N VAL A 144 14.07 -1.70 19.86
CA VAL A 144 12.83 -0.94 20.09
C VAL A 144 12.69 -0.61 21.58
N ARG A 145 12.48 0.67 21.89
CA ARG A 145 12.34 1.16 23.28
C ARG A 145 10.95 1.69 23.62
N ALA A 146 10.17 2.10 22.60
CA ALA A 146 8.81 2.61 22.75
C ALA A 146 7.86 1.89 21.78
N GLY A 147 7.05 2.60 21.04
CA GLY A 147 6.13 2.04 20.06
C GLY A 147 6.77 1.72 18.72
N ALA A 148 6.39 0.59 18.13
CA ALA A 148 6.83 0.22 16.80
C ALA A 148 5.72 -0.47 15.99
N LEU A 149 5.79 -0.33 14.68
CA LEU A 149 4.87 -0.95 13.72
C LEU A 149 5.65 -1.77 12.70
N VAL A 150 5.34 -3.06 12.61
CA VAL A 150 5.87 -3.97 11.59
C VAL A 150 4.79 -4.27 10.57
N LEU A 151 5.05 -3.97 9.30
CA LEU A 151 4.13 -4.14 8.19
C LEU A 151 4.58 -5.29 7.29
N PHE A 152 3.79 -6.34 7.29
CA PHE A 152 4.01 -7.53 6.49
C PHE A 152 3.20 -7.49 5.19
N THR A 153 3.76 -8.02 4.11
CA THR A 153 3.09 -8.15 2.81
C THR A 153 2.39 -9.49 2.64
N SER A 154 2.66 -10.48 3.49
CA SER A 154 1.96 -11.76 3.49
C SER A 154 1.74 -12.31 4.90
N ARG A 155 0.65 -13.08 5.06
CA ARG A 155 0.34 -13.77 6.32
C ARG A 155 1.43 -14.77 6.70
N GLU A 156 2.04 -15.41 5.71
CA GLU A 156 3.12 -16.36 5.91
C GLU A 156 4.38 -15.68 6.50
N GLN A 157 4.77 -14.51 6.00
CA GLN A 157 5.87 -13.74 6.58
C GLN A 157 5.59 -13.39 8.04
N MET A 158 4.37 -12.88 8.32
CA MET A 158 3.98 -12.53 9.69
C MET A 158 3.99 -13.76 10.61
N ARG A 159 3.48 -14.90 10.16
CA ARG A 159 3.47 -16.16 10.91
C ARG A 159 4.90 -16.61 11.23
N ARG A 160 5.79 -16.65 10.23
CA ARG A 160 7.21 -17.01 10.43
C ARG A 160 7.89 -16.10 11.45
N ALA A 161 7.65 -14.80 11.39
CA ALA A 161 8.19 -13.86 12.36
C ALA A 161 7.64 -14.10 13.78
N VAL A 162 6.34 -14.39 13.92
CA VAL A 162 5.73 -14.74 15.22
C VAL A 162 6.30 -16.04 15.79
N ASP A 163 6.44 -17.06 14.95
CA ASP A 163 6.97 -18.37 15.37
C ASP A 163 8.43 -18.28 15.85
N ALA A 164 9.24 -17.41 15.21
CA ALA A 164 10.64 -17.20 15.51
C ALA A 164 10.90 -16.24 16.70
N LEU A 165 9.86 -15.58 17.26
CA LEU A 165 10.02 -14.70 18.41
C LEU A 165 10.59 -15.44 19.63
N ALA A 166 11.65 -14.90 20.20
CA ALA A 166 12.18 -15.34 21.47
C ALA A 166 11.16 -15.16 22.61
N THR A 167 11.25 -15.99 23.64
CA THR A 167 10.25 -16.03 24.71
C THR A 167 10.10 -14.69 25.45
N ASP A 168 11.18 -13.94 25.62
CA ASP A 168 11.23 -12.63 26.25
C ASP A 168 10.68 -11.50 25.35
N MET A 169 10.69 -11.69 24.03
CA MET A 169 10.15 -10.73 23.07
C MET A 169 8.63 -10.89 22.86
N ARG A 170 8.10 -12.11 23.01
CA ARG A 170 6.65 -12.40 22.79
C ARG A 170 5.71 -11.46 23.55
N PRO A 171 5.95 -11.13 24.84
CA PRO A 171 5.08 -10.22 25.57
C PRO A 171 5.06 -8.80 25.00
N ARG A 172 6.10 -8.36 24.26
CA ARG A 172 6.18 -7.02 23.68
C ARG A 172 5.42 -6.88 22.36
N VAL A 173 5.06 -7.99 21.74
CA VAL A 173 4.45 -8.04 20.39
C VAL A 173 2.94 -8.21 20.48
N LEU A 174 2.22 -7.38 19.76
CA LEU A 174 0.76 -7.44 19.57
C LEU A 174 0.49 -7.79 18.11
N VAL A 175 -0.12 -8.96 17.87
CA VAL A 175 -0.33 -9.47 16.51
C VAL A 175 -1.76 -9.16 16.06
N GLN A 176 -1.90 -8.64 14.84
CA GLN A 176 -3.19 -8.41 14.19
C GLN A 176 -4.06 -9.68 14.24
N ASN A 177 -5.36 -9.53 14.49
CA ASN A 177 -6.38 -10.58 14.60
C ASN A 177 -6.28 -11.47 15.86
N GLN A 178 -5.31 -11.30 16.74
CA GLN A 178 -5.33 -11.94 18.08
C GLN A 178 -6.25 -11.19 19.03
N LEU A 179 -6.45 -9.90 18.80
CA LEU A 179 -7.38 -9.04 19.53
C LEU A 179 -8.19 -8.20 18.53
N PRO A 180 -9.41 -7.76 18.87
CA PRO A 180 -10.11 -6.73 18.13
C PRO A 180 -9.24 -5.47 18.02
N ARG A 181 -9.22 -4.83 16.84
CA ARG A 181 -8.35 -3.66 16.57
C ARG A 181 -8.40 -2.57 17.65
N PRO A 182 -9.56 -2.14 18.17
CA PRO A 182 -9.61 -1.13 19.23
C PRO A 182 -8.89 -1.57 20.51
N GLN A 183 -9.05 -2.84 20.92
CA GLN A 183 -8.40 -3.40 22.10
C GLN A 183 -6.89 -3.53 21.93
N LEU A 184 -6.43 -3.95 20.74
CA LEU A 184 -5.02 -4.02 20.41
C LEU A 184 -4.37 -2.63 20.52
N LEU A 185 -5.01 -1.60 19.96
CA LEU A 185 -4.51 -0.23 20.00
C LEU A 185 -4.54 0.36 21.42
N ALA A 186 -5.59 0.07 22.21
CA ALA A 186 -5.65 0.48 23.61
C ALA A 186 -4.47 -0.10 24.40
N ARG A 187 -4.25 -1.42 24.26
CA ARG A 187 -3.13 -2.10 24.94
C ARG A 187 -1.76 -1.60 24.49
N HIS A 188 -1.61 -1.25 23.22
CA HIS A 188 -0.38 -0.64 22.71
C HIS A 188 -0.12 0.71 23.38
N ARG A 189 -1.13 1.60 23.45
CA ARG A 189 -1.04 2.90 24.11
C ARG A 189 -0.73 2.78 25.59
N GLU A 190 -1.40 1.88 26.30
CA GLU A 190 -1.18 1.62 27.74
C GLU A 190 0.27 1.23 28.03
N ARG A 191 0.84 0.32 27.23
CA ARG A 191 2.24 -0.11 27.39
C ARG A 191 3.23 1.02 27.14
N VAL A 192 3.08 1.73 26.03
CA VAL A 192 3.95 2.85 25.71
C VAL A 192 3.87 3.95 26.76
N ALA A 193 2.67 4.25 27.26
CA ALA A 193 2.47 5.21 28.35
C ALA A 193 3.10 4.75 29.66
N ALA A 194 3.21 3.44 29.89
CA ALA A 194 3.93 2.86 31.03
C ALA A 194 5.45 2.82 30.84
N GLY A 195 5.97 3.30 29.70
CA GLY A 195 7.40 3.23 29.38
C GLY A 195 7.87 1.85 28.90
N GLU A 196 6.94 0.97 28.54
CA GLU A 196 7.22 -0.38 28.07
C GLU A 196 7.26 -0.44 26.54
N PRO A 197 8.22 -1.17 25.93
CA PRO A 197 8.23 -1.40 24.51
C PRO A 197 6.98 -2.13 24.03
N SER A 198 6.35 -1.64 22.96
CA SER A 198 5.17 -2.26 22.38
C SER A 198 5.25 -2.27 20.86
N ILE A 199 5.19 -3.45 20.28
CA ILE A 199 5.42 -3.68 18.85
C ILE A 199 4.13 -4.25 18.24
N ILE A 200 3.60 -3.61 17.21
CA ILE A 200 2.44 -4.10 16.48
C ILE A 200 2.91 -4.85 15.24
N PHE A 201 2.49 -6.11 15.08
CA PHE A 201 2.60 -6.87 13.84
C PHE A 201 1.29 -6.78 13.08
N GLY A 202 1.32 -6.17 11.89
CA GLY A 202 0.15 -5.98 11.06
C GLY A 202 0.40 -6.21 9.57
N MET A 203 -0.69 -6.51 8.87
CA MET A 203 -0.73 -6.56 7.41
C MET A 203 -0.97 -5.16 6.84
N GLN A 204 -0.85 -5.03 5.52
CA GLN A 204 -1.10 -3.77 4.80
C GLN A 204 -2.39 -3.07 5.25
N SER A 205 -3.51 -3.78 5.26
CA SER A 205 -4.81 -3.23 5.66
C SER A 205 -4.86 -2.73 7.11
N PHE A 206 -3.97 -3.25 7.97
CA PHE A 206 -3.86 -2.78 9.34
C PHE A 206 -3.08 -1.47 9.43
N GLY A 207 -2.06 -1.30 8.59
CA GLY A 207 -1.28 -0.07 8.51
C GLY A 207 -2.07 1.13 7.97
N GLU A 208 -3.16 0.90 7.25
CA GLU A 208 -4.04 1.95 6.76
C GLU A 208 -4.95 2.49 7.89
N GLY A 209 -5.04 3.83 8.00
CA GLY A 209 -5.92 4.48 8.99
C GLY A 209 -5.50 4.31 10.46
N LEU A 210 -4.24 3.92 10.75
CA LEU A 210 -3.69 3.98 12.10
C LEU A 210 -3.21 5.41 12.39
N ASP A 211 -3.53 5.89 13.58
CA ASP A 211 -2.98 7.11 14.15
C ASP A 211 -2.18 6.76 15.41
N LEU A 212 -0.85 6.81 15.26
CA LEU A 212 0.14 6.45 16.27
C LEU A 212 1.19 7.58 16.37
N PRO A 213 0.83 8.73 16.97
CA PRO A 213 1.76 9.86 17.09
C PRO A 213 2.84 9.62 18.14
N GLY A 214 4.01 10.26 17.95
CA GLY A 214 5.08 10.32 18.92
C GLY A 214 5.62 8.94 19.29
N ALA A 215 5.82 8.73 20.57
CA ALA A 215 6.33 7.49 21.13
C ALA A 215 5.53 6.23 20.76
N LEU A 216 4.30 6.37 20.24
CA LEU A 216 3.52 5.23 19.77
C LEU A 216 4.06 4.60 18.47
N CYS A 217 4.91 5.31 17.70
CA CYS A 217 5.47 4.77 16.47
C CYS A 217 6.84 5.39 16.13
N GLU A 218 7.83 5.18 16.99
CA GLU A 218 9.21 5.62 16.74
C GLU A 218 9.94 4.75 15.69
N SER A 219 9.41 3.58 15.40
CA SER A 219 10.00 2.68 14.41
C SER A 219 8.93 2.05 13.52
N VAL A 220 9.14 2.11 12.21
CA VAL A 220 8.33 1.44 11.20
C VAL A 220 9.19 0.44 10.46
N PHE A 221 8.77 -0.82 10.44
CA PHE A 221 9.48 -1.90 9.78
C PHE A 221 8.66 -2.39 8.57
N ILE A 222 9.21 -2.25 7.38
CA ILE A 222 8.62 -2.65 6.10
C ILE A 222 9.34 -3.91 5.65
N THR A 223 8.69 -5.06 5.79
CA THR A 223 9.33 -6.37 5.55
C THR A 223 9.64 -6.61 4.07
N LYS A 224 8.80 -6.11 3.18
CA LYS A 224 8.94 -6.21 1.73
C LYS A 224 8.21 -5.06 1.06
N LEU A 225 8.59 -4.70 -0.17
CA LEU A 225 7.87 -3.69 -0.95
C LEU A 225 6.39 -4.08 -1.13
N PRO A 226 5.42 -3.14 -0.86
CA PRO A 226 4.00 -3.44 -0.83
C PRO A 226 3.38 -3.52 -2.24
N PHE A 227 3.90 -4.42 -3.07
CA PHE A 227 3.27 -4.73 -4.35
C PHE A 227 1.87 -5.29 -4.13
N ALA A 228 0.93 -4.94 -5.02
CA ALA A 228 -0.39 -5.55 -4.98
C ALA A 228 -0.30 -7.05 -5.25
N PRO A 229 -1.14 -7.88 -4.63
CA PRO A 229 -1.31 -9.26 -5.05
C PRO A 229 -1.67 -9.34 -6.54
N PRO A 230 -1.21 -10.37 -7.26
CA PRO A 230 -1.45 -10.51 -8.69
C PRO A 230 -2.87 -10.99 -9.06
N ASP A 231 -3.74 -11.19 -8.10
CA ASP A 231 -5.06 -11.82 -8.22
C ASP A 231 -6.23 -10.82 -8.33
N ASP A 232 -5.94 -9.54 -8.57
CA ASP A 232 -6.98 -8.54 -8.85
C ASP A 232 -7.38 -8.57 -10.34
N PRO A 233 -8.61 -9.03 -10.68
CA PRO A 233 -9.04 -9.15 -12.07
C PRO A 233 -9.07 -7.82 -12.84
N VAL A 234 -9.30 -6.71 -12.16
CA VAL A 234 -9.31 -5.38 -12.78
C VAL A 234 -7.89 -4.95 -13.13
N ALA A 235 -6.95 -5.16 -12.20
CA ALA A 235 -5.53 -4.86 -12.44
C ALA A 235 -4.97 -5.76 -13.56
N GLU A 236 -5.36 -7.03 -13.61
CA GLU A 236 -4.94 -7.96 -14.67
C GLU A 236 -5.44 -7.52 -16.05
N ALA A 237 -6.75 -7.27 -16.18
CA ALA A 237 -7.35 -6.79 -17.44
C ALA A 237 -6.73 -5.47 -17.91
N ARG A 238 -6.41 -4.57 -16.98
CA ARG A 238 -5.72 -3.32 -17.27
C ARG A 238 -4.30 -3.54 -17.75
N ALA A 239 -3.58 -4.47 -17.11
CA ALA A 239 -2.23 -4.82 -17.50
C ALA A 239 -2.19 -5.46 -18.92
N GLU A 240 -3.16 -6.31 -19.25
CA GLU A 240 -3.32 -6.88 -20.59
C GLU A 240 -3.56 -5.81 -21.65
N TRP A 241 -4.48 -4.89 -21.36
CA TRP A 241 -4.75 -3.77 -22.26
C TRP A 241 -3.54 -2.87 -22.48
N LEU A 242 -2.77 -2.56 -21.45
CA LEU A 242 -1.53 -1.79 -21.59
C LEU A 242 -0.51 -2.53 -22.45
N ARG A 243 -0.30 -3.84 -22.23
CA ARG A 243 0.61 -4.65 -23.08
C ARG A 243 0.17 -4.68 -24.53
N SER A 244 -1.12 -4.83 -24.80
CA SER A 244 -1.65 -4.81 -26.16
C SER A 244 -1.46 -3.46 -26.87
N SER A 245 -1.34 -2.40 -26.07
CA SER A 245 -1.04 -1.03 -26.55
C SER A 245 0.46 -0.72 -26.59
N GLY A 246 1.34 -1.72 -26.41
CA GLY A 246 2.79 -1.54 -26.41
C GLY A 246 3.35 -0.80 -25.19
N ARG A 247 2.60 -0.73 -24.09
CA ARG A 247 2.95 -0.02 -22.87
C ARG A 247 3.38 -1.01 -21.77
N ASP A 248 4.17 -0.55 -20.80
CA ASP A 248 4.63 -1.38 -19.69
C ASP A 248 3.76 -1.23 -18.43
N PRO A 249 2.91 -2.24 -18.10
CA PRO A 249 2.06 -2.19 -16.93
C PRO A 249 2.84 -2.08 -15.62
N PHE A 250 4.05 -2.65 -15.56
CA PHE A 250 4.84 -2.59 -14.34
C PHE A 250 5.24 -1.15 -14.01
N SER A 251 5.78 -0.43 -15.00
CA SER A 251 6.20 0.96 -14.82
C SER A 251 5.05 1.94 -14.67
N GLU A 252 3.89 1.68 -15.31
CA GLU A 252 2.78 2.63 -15.35
C GLU A 252 1.70 2.41 -14.30
N LEU A 253 1.57 1.20 -13.76
CA LEU A 253 0.57 0.87 -12.75
C LEU A 253 1.20 0.38 -11.45
N VAL A 254 2.04 -0.68 -11.55
CA VAL A 254 2.50 -1.39 -10.38
C VAL A 254 3.45 -0.52 -9.54
N VAL A 255 4.43 0.10 -10.18
CA VAL A 255 5.40 0.97 -9.49
C VAL A 255 4.72 2.19 -8.86
N PRO A 256 3.87 2.99 -9.56
CA PRO A 256 3.20 4.12 -8.95
C PRO A 256 2.25 3.74 -7.80
N ALA A 257 1.46 2.67 -7.96
CA ALA A 257 0.58 2.19 -6.90
C ALA A 257 1.37 1.71 -5.66
N THR A 258 2.54 1.09 -5.89
CA THR A 258 3.45 0.69 -4.80
C THR A 258 4.06 1.90 -4.12
N ALA A 259 4.42 2.95 -4.85
CA ALA A 259 4.95 4.20 -4.29
C ALA A 259 3.97 4.86 -3.32
N LEU A 260 2.68 4.92 -3.69
CA LEU A 260 1.63 5.46 -2.80
C LEU A 260 1.53 4.67 -1.49
N ARG A 261 1.49 3.34 -1.57
CA ARG A 261 1.42 2.50 -0.37
C ARG A 261 2.66 2.64 0.50
N LEU A 262 3.84 2.64 -0.13
CA LEU A 262 5.11 2.79 0.58
C LEU A 262 5.20 4.16 1.28
N ALA A 263 4.78 5.24 0.62
CA ALA A 263 4.71 6.57 1.20
C ALA A 263 3.72 6.64 2.38
N GLN A 264 2.55 6.00 2.26
CA GLN A 264 1.59 5.88 3.36
C GLN A 264 2.14 5.11 4.56
N TRP A 265 2.93 4.06 4.33
CA TRP A 265 3.56 3.28 5.38
C TRP A 265 4.70 4.04 6.06
N ALA A 266 5.60 4.61 5.28
CA ALA A 266 6.72 5.40 5.79
C ALA A 266 6.25 6.69 6.50
N GLY A 267 5.20 7.33 6.00
CA GLY A 267 4.60 8.52 6.58
C GLY A 267 3.90 8.30 7.93
N ARG A 268 3.88 7.06 8.46
CA ARG A 268 3.44 6.79 9.84
C ARG A 268 4.46 7.20 10.88
N ALA A 269 5.71 7.32 10.49
CA ALA A 269 6.82 7.51 11.39
C ALA A 269 6.90 8.93 12.00
N ILE A 270 6.53 9.98 11.26
CA ILE A 270 6.60 11.38 11.70
C ILE A 270 5.23 12.02 11.59
N ARG A 271 4.72 12.57 12.69
CA ARG A 271 3.41 13.18 12.85
C ARG A 271 3.45 14.58 13.47
N SER A 272 4.55 14.89 14.15
CA SER A 272 4.79 16.18 14.80
C SER A 272 6.23 16.66 14.57
N GLU A 273 6.49 17.93 14.89
CA GLU A 273 7.84 18.51 14.78
C GLU A 273 8.83 17.93 15.80
N GLU A 274 8.34 17.26 16.83
CA GLU A 274 9.17 16.68 17.92
C GLU A 274 9.45 15.20 17.69
N ASP A 275 8.80 14.55 16.72
CA ASP A 275 8.96 13.12 16.47
C ASP A 275 10.38 12.82 15.95
N GLN A 276 10.93 11.70 16.42
CA GLN A 276 12.13 11.09 15.89
C GLN A 276 11.82 9.66 15.51
N ALA A 277 12.13 9.27 14.29
CA ALA A 277 11.71 7.96 13.83
C ALA A 277 12.71 7.26 12.91
N HIS A 278 12.64 5.93 12.93
CA HIS A 278 13.38 5.06 12.03
C HIS A 278 12.43 4.25 11.16
N VAL A 279 12.62 4.32 9.85
CA VAL A 279 11.90 3.51 8.87
C VAL A 279 12.84 2.47 8.30
N TYR A 280 12.57 1.19 8.52
CA TYR A 280 13.38 0.09 8.00
C TYR A 280 12.71 -0.52 6.79
N CYS A 281 13.46 -0.80 5.75
CA CYS A 281 12.99 -1.58 4.61
C CYS A 281 13.98 -2.70 4.31
N TYR A 282 13.50 -3.96 4.38
CA TYR A 282 14.34 -5.15 4.18
C TYR A 282 14.40 -5.61 2.72
N ASP A 283 13.69 -4.94 1.85
CA ASP A 283 13.68 -5.27 0.42
C ASP A 283 14.78 -4.51 -0.33
N LYS A 284 15.89 -5.19 -0.62
CA LYS A 284 17.05 -4.59 -1.32
C LYS A 284 16.70 -3.93 -2.66
N ARG A 285 15.56 -4.30 -3.27
CA ARG A 285 15.12 -3.73 -4.54
C ARG A 285 14.86 -2.22 -4.42
N LEU A 286 14.47 -1.73 -3.23
CA LEU A 286 14.27 -0.31 -3.00
C LEU A 286 15.54 0.52 -3.28
N GLY A 287 16.69 0.04 -2.84
CA GLY A 287 17.96 0.74 -3.02
C GLY A 287 18.75 0.38 -4.29
N ARG A 288 18.40 -0.75 -4.95
CA ARG A 288 19.24 -1.33 -6.01
C ARG A 288 18.63 -1.33 -7.42
N THR A 289 17.36 -1.02 -7.57
CA THR A 289 16.69 -1.05 -8.88
C THR A 289 16.32 0.35 -9.37
N SER A 290 16.17 0.52 -10.68
CA SER A 290 15.71 1.78 -11.26
C SER A 290 14.32 2.17 -10.79
N TYR A 291 13.40 1.22 -10.69
CA TYR A 291 12.08 1.50 -10.12
C TYR A 291 12.14 1.75 -8.59
N GLY A 292 13.12 1.18 -7.88
CA GLY A 292 13.37 1.49 -6.48
C GLY A 292 13.73 2.97 -6.28
N GLN A 293 14.52 3.55 -7.17
CA GLN A 293 14.80 5.00 -7.15
C GLN A 293 13.53 5.84 -7.36
N ARG A 294 12.63 5.38 -8.25
CA ARG A 294 11.32 6.03 -8.43
C ARG A 294 10.45 5.93 -7.17
N LEU A 295 10.47 4.79 -6.48
CA LEU A 295 9.78 4.61 -5.20
C LEU A 295 10.34 5.55 -4.13
N LEU A 296 11.66 5.66 -4.04
CA LEU A 296 12.35 6.57 -3.10
C LEU A 296 11.99 8.04 -3.36
N ALA A 297 11.87 8.45 -4.62
CA ALA A 297 11.45 9.81 -4.97
C ALA A 297 10.04 10.18 -4.50
N GLY A 298 9.18 9.20 -4.21
CA GLY A 298 7.84 9.39 -3.65
C GLY A 298 7.79 9.34 -2.12
N LEU A 299 8.90 9.10 -1.44
CA LEU A 299 8.97 9.09 0.02
C LEU A 299 9.31 10.48 0.58
N PRO A 300 8.94 10.75 1.84
CA PRO A 300 9.50 11.88 2.56
C PRO A 300 11.04 11.85 2.51
N PRO A 301 11.72 13.01 2.47
CA PRO A 301 13.16 13.11 2.30
C PRO A 301 13.92 12.76 3.59
N PHE A 302 13.75 11.53 4.07
CA PHE A 302 14.50 10.99 5.21
C PHE A 302 16.00 10.96 4.94
N SER A 303 16.82 11.09 5.97
CA SER A 303 18.22 10.70 5.89
C SER A 303 18.30 9.19 5.58
N GLN A 304 19.22 8.79 4.69
CA GLN A 304 19.31 7.39 4.24
C GLN A 304 20.54 6.71 4.81
N GLN A 305 20.34 5.53 5.36
CA GLN A 305 21.40 4.64 5.81
C GLN A 305 21.27 3.29 5.10
N ARG A 306 22.37 2.81 4.50
CA ARG A 306 22.43 1.45 3.95
C ARG A 306 23.09 0.51 4.95
N ARG A 307 22.47 -0.63 5.16
CA ARG A 307 23.01 -1.69 5.99
C ARG A 307 23.21 -2.95 5.15
N ALA A 308 24.46 -3.42 5.10
CA ALA A 308 24.79 -4.68 4.45
C ALA A 308 24.06 -5.85 5.13
N PRO A 309 23.85 -6.98 4.43
CA PRO A 309 23.38 -8.20 5.05
C PRO A 309 24.30 -8.64 6.19
N ALA A 310 23.71 -9.23 7.22
CA ALA A 310 24.45 -9.80 8.35
C ALA A 310 25.21 -11.08 7.95
#